data_4e58159a68e70d2d670bf93d85106f76
#
_entry.id   4e58159a68e70d2d670bf93d85106f76
#
_cell.length_a   1.000
_cell.length_b   1.000
_cell.length_c   1.000
_cell.angle_alpha   90.00
_cell.angle_beta   90.00
_cell.angle_gamma   90.00
#
_symmetry.space_group_name_H-M   'P 1'
#
loop_
_entity.id
_entity.type
_entity.pdbx_description
1 polymer ?
#
loop_
_entity_poly.entity_id
_entity_poly.type
_entity_poly.pdbx_seq_one_letter_code
_entity_poly.pdbx_strand_id
1 'polypeptide(L)'
;MSQTIKSEVHKVHYADFNNPAGQTTIQGIRGVSDSENVYIAGSLLSENNLVQGLLYEGTLKKNGEEGKWHVVNFPGTSTTTVINTSCYGPNNGPHGTVQIVGSYKTAASTGKAPSGNLGFYYEGPVDGSGTWVQVTPNGGNTNNVFVHSVMGGLAVGNYDVENDKNGYAFLYHIASKECTEFKVPDSLTTTLYGIWHNGGDSYTMAGGYSTAELGKISQAFLVDYDSKTKQTSNLKSFSYKNETALSVITHFEGITIAKDNGYNMPSDWITLNGEKSGASFVSVSRNADGSFGEANWVDIDFPDSTVTSANTVYRNNILGIYVIENSSDTKTISSFVAKVSI
;
A
#
# COMPACT_ATOMS: atom_id res chain seq x y z
N MET A 1 -3.65 41.85 -16.27
CA MET A 1 -2.46 41.54 -15.44
C MET A 1 -2.32 40.05 -15.43
N SER A 2 -1.33 39.49 -16.14
CA SER A 2 -1.07 38.06 -16.17
C SER A 2 -0.34 37.67 -14.88
N GLN A 3 -1.01 36.91 -14.00
CA GLN A 3 -0.33 36.29 -12.87
C GLN A 3 0.52 35.14 -13.42
N THR A 4 1.81 35.33 -13.41
CA THR A 4 2.78 34.27 -13.65
C THR A 4 2.71 33.33 -12.45
N ILE A 5 2.05 32.18 -12.61
CA ILE A 5 2.11 31.09 -11.64
C ILE A 5 3.56 30.59 -11.67
N LYS A 6 4.34 30.95 -10.66
CA LYS A 6 5.63 30.30 -10.41
C LYS A 6 5.34 28.85 -10.04
N SER A 7 5.66 27.91 -10.91
CA SER A 7 5.73 26.50 -10.52
C SER A 7 6.79 26.37 -9.42
N GLU A 8 6.38 26.09 -8.20
CA GLU A 8 7.32 25.71 -7.14
C GLU A 8 7.98 24.40 -7.58
N VAL A 9 9.27 24.45 -7.84
CA VAL A 9 10.07 23.26 -8.10
C VAL A 9 10.29 22.57 -6.76
N HIS A 10 9.48 21.58 -6.45
CA HIS A 10 9.66 20.75 -5.27
C HIS A 10 10.97 19.98 -5.37
N LYS A 11 11.78 20.03 -4.32
CA LYS A 11 13.02 19.28 -4.26
C LYS A 11 12.75 17.90 -3.66
N VAL A 12 13.14 16.85 -4.39
CA VAL A 12 13.05 15.47 -3.91
C VAL A 12 14.46 14.95 -3.65
N HIS A 13 14.65 14.36 -2.46
CA HIS A 13 15.91 13.73 -2.06
C HIS A 13 15.71 12.22 -1.99
N TYR A 14 16.47 11.47 -2.75
CA TYR A 14 16.42 10.02 -2.85
C TYR A 14 17.54 9.37 -2.04
N ALA A 15 17.25 8.21 -1.47
CA ALA A 15 18.21 7.32 -0.85
C ALA A 15 17.77 5.86 -1.01
N ASP A 16 18.71 4.95 -1.17
CA ASP A 16 18.46 3.52 -1.09
C ASP A 16 17.99 3.13 0.31
N PHE A 17 17.12 2.13 0.38
CA PHE A 17 16.65 1.59 1.65
C PHE A 17 16.42 0.09 1.55
N ASN A 18 17.48 -0.68 1.67
CA ASN A 18 17.49 -2.12 1.44
C ASN A 18 17.98 -2.89 2.68
N ASN A 19 17.44 -4.10 2.85
CA ASN A 19 18.05 -5.08 3.77
C ASN A 19 19.35 -5.59 3.13
N PRO A 20 20.48 -5.60 3.88
CA PRO A 20 21.76 -6.03 3.32
C PRO A 20 21.80 -7.53 2.98
N ALA A 21 20.84 -8.33 3.46
CA ALA A 21 20.80 -9.78 3.22
C ALA A 21 20.21 -10.20 1.86
N GLY A 22 19.68 -9.25 1.06
CA GLY A 22 19.13 -9.59 -0.26
C GLY A 22 18.23 -8.52 -0.87
N GLN A 23 17.58 -8.88 -1.97
CA GLN A 23 16.67 -8.00 -2.67
C GLN A 23 15.44 -7.69 -1.81
N THR A 24 15.24 -6.41 -1.55
CA THR A 24 14.17 -5.89 -0.70
C THR A 24 13.06 -5.27 -1.53
N THR A 25 11.80 -5.53 -1.17
CA THR A 25 10.63 -4.86 -1.72
C THR A 25 9.83 -4.24 -0.58
N ILE A 26 9.86 -2.91 -0.44
CA ILE A 26 9.10 -2.18 0.57
C ILE A 26 7.67 -1.99 0.08
N GLN A 27 6.69 -2.22 0.98
CA GLN A 27 5.27 -2.14 0.68
C GLN A 27 4.49 -1.22 1.62
N GLY A 28 4.91 -1.07 2.87
CA GLY A 28 4.18 -0.29 3.87
C GLY A 28 5.06 0.36 4.92
N ILE A 29 4.58 1.47 5.47
CA ILE A 29 5.25 2.20 6.56
C ILE A 29 4.26 2.77 7.55
N ARG A 30 4.62 2.78 8.83
CA ARG A 30 3.89 3.48 9.89
C ARG A 30 4.86 3.99 10.95
N GLY A 31 4.60 5.18 11.51
CA GLY A 31 5.36 5.68 12.67
C GLY A 31 5.13 4.83 13.91
N VAL A 32 6.19 4.56 14.68
CA VAL A 32 6.08 3.94 15.99
C VAL A 32 5.57 5.00 17.00
N SER A 33 4.60 4.62 17.83
CA SER A 33 4.01 5.52 18.81
C SER A 33 5.09 6.08 19.76
N ASP A 34 5.02 7.38 20.03
CA ASP A 34 5.92 8.10 20.94
C ASP A 34 7.41 7.96 20.61
N SER A 35 7.75 7.76 19.33
CA SER A 35 9.12 7.54 18.86
C SER A 35 9.40 8.26 17.54
N GLU A 36 10.69 8.46 17.22
CA GLU A 36 11.13 8.83 15.86
C GLU A 36 11.23 7.62 14.93
N ASN A 37 11.09 6.41 15.45
CA ASN A 37 11.15 5.19 14.68
C ASN A 37 9.92 5.00 13.80
N VAL A 38 10.09 4.17 12.81
CA VAL A 38 9.02 3.68 11.93
C VAL A 38 9.05 2.16 11.89
N TYR A 39 7.91 1.55 11.66
CA TYR A 39 7.79 0.21 11.13
C TYR A 39 7.71 0.29 9.62
N ILE A 40 8.52 -0.51 8.91
CA ILE A 40 8.44 -0.68 7.46
C ILE A 40 8.21 -2.16 7.19
N ALA A 41 7.16 -2.47 6.44
CA ALA A 41 6.84 -3.82 6.02
C ALA A 41 7.18 -4.03 4.54
N GLY A 42 7.54 -5.26 4.20
CA GLY A 42 7.90 -5.62 2.84
C GLY A 42 8.20 -7.10 2.70
N SER A 43 9.01 -7.42 1.72
CA SER A 43 9.54 -8.76 1.50
C SER A 43 11.01 -8.77 1.13
N LEU A 44 11.65 -9.88 1.43
CA LEU A 44 13.04 -10.20 1.11
C LEU A 44 13.09 -11.41 0.19
N LEU A 45 13.65 -11.27 -0.98
CA LEU A 45 14.00 -12.42 -1.82
C LEU A 45 15.31 -13.00 -1.31
N SER A 46 15.23 -14.19 -0.73
CA SER A 46 16.41 -14.91 -0.22
C SER A 46 17.21 -15.57 -1.35
N GLU A 47 18.43 -15.97 -1.07
CA GLU A 47 19.32 -16.71 -2.00
C GLU A 47 18.69 -18.01 -2.52
N ASN A 48 17.78 -18.61 -1.77
CA ASN A 48 17.05 -19.83 -2.16
C ASN A 48 15.78 -19.55 -2.99
N ASN A 49 15.61 -18.33 -3.50
CA ASN A 49 14.42 -17.87 -4.21
C ASN A 49 13.11 -17.96 -3.41
N LEU A 50 13.18 -18.01 -2.09
CA LEU A 50 12.01 -17.90 -1.22
C LEU A 50 11.75 -16.44 -0.90
N VAL A 51 10.49 -16.04 -0.99
CA VAL A 51 10.05 -14.70 -0.58
C VAL A 51 9.67 -14.74 0.89
N GLN A 52 10.42 -14.02 1.71
CA GLN A 52 10.22 -13.93 3.15
C GLN A 52 9.58 -12.59 3.51
N GLY A 53 8.63 -12.61 4.43
CA GLY A 53 8.09 -11.40 5.01
C GLY A 53 9.15 -10.64 5.80
N LEU A 54 9.15 -9.32 5.66
CA LEU A 54 10.16 -8.45 6.23
C LEU A 54 9.51 -7.33 7.04
N LEU A 55 10.04 -7.09 8.24
CA LEU A 55 9.70 -5.94 9.07
C LEU A 55 10.98 -5.23 9.48
N TYR A 56 11.02 -3.91 9.29
CA TYR A 56 12.06 -3.03 9.82
C TYR A 56 11.50 -2.22 10.98
N GLU A 57 12.32 -2.03 12.01
CA GLU A 57 12.07 -1.08 13.11
C GLU A 57 13.30 -0.19 13.30
N GLY A 58 13.11 1.12 13.14
CA GLY A 58 14.19 2.11 13.28
C GLY A 58 13.84 3.45 12.66
N THR A 59 14.82 4.33 12.55
CA THR A 59 14.63 5.63 11.90
C THR A 59 14.81 5.52 10.38
N LEU A 60 14.29 6.49 9.62
CA LEU A 60 14.58 6.64 8.18
C LEU A 60 15.95 7.26 7.90
N LYS A 61 16.73 7.60 8.94
CA LYS A 61 18.07 8.16 8.80
C LYS A 61 19.06 7.08 8.35
N LYS A 62 20.14 7.51 7.68
CA LYS A 62 21.25 6.64 7.26
C LYS A 62 20.80 5.36 6.53
N ASN A 63 19.81 5.50 5.64
CA ASN A 63 19.32 4.39 4.81
C ASN A 63 18.90 3.15 5.61
N GLY A 64 18.46 3.32 6.87
CA GLY A 64 18.04 2.23 7.74
C GLY A 64 19.17 1.46 8.44
N GLU A 65 20.42 1.89 8.34
CA GLU A 65 21.57 1.20 8.96
C GLU A 65 21.50 1.14 10.50
N GLU A 66 20.78 2.09 11.13
CA GLU A 66 20.64 2.16 12.60
C GLU A 66 19.44 1.36 13.13
N GLY A 67 18.63 0.78 12.28
CA GLY A 67 17.46 0.00 12.67
C GLY A 67 17.72 -1.50 12.65
N LYS A 68 16.64 -2.25 12.92
CA LYS A 68 16.66 -3.71 12.93
C LYS A 68 15.70 -4.27 11.91
N TRP A 69 16.17 -5.26 11.16
CA TRP A 69 15.37 -6.04 10.23
C TRP A 69 14.98 -7.37 10.87
N HIS A 70 13.71 -7.72 10.75
CA HIS A 70 13.14 -8.96 11.25
C HIS A 70 12.51 -9.73 10.09
N VAL A 71 12.83 -11.01 9.98
CA VAL A 71 12.11 -11.91 9.06
C VAL A 71 10.86 -12.39 9.77
N VAL A 72 9.69 -12.13 9.19
CA VAL A 72 8.38 -12.44 9.77
C VAL A 72 7.54 -13.22 8.75
N ASN A 73 7.50 -14.54 8.90
CA ASN A 73 6.84 -15.43 7.96
C ASN A 73 5.55 -15.99 8.54
N PHE A 74 4.50 -16.05 7.69
CA PHE A 74 3.30 -16.81 8.05
C PHE A 74 3.70 -18.25 8.40
N PRO A 75 3.24 -18.80 9.52
CA PRO A 75 3.68 -20.11 9.98
C PRO A 75 3.13 -21.24 9.10
N GLY A 76 4.00 -22.16 8.72
CA GLY A 76 3.57 -23.42 8.13
C GLY A 76 2.95 -24.36 9.17
N THR A 77 2.35 -25.44 8.71
CA THR A 77 1.83 -26.53 9.56
C THR A 77 2.52 -27.85 9.20
N SER A 78 2.23 -28.91 9.91
CA SER A 78 2.73 -30.25 9.56
C SER A 78 2.29 -30.74 8.17
N THR A 79 1.23 -30.14 7.61
CA THR A 79 0.67 -30.50 6.30
C THR A 79 0.75 -29.40 5.25
N THR A 80 1.22 -28.20 5.63
CA THR A 80 1.22 -27.01 4.75
C THR A 80 2.56 -26.31 4.83
N THR A 81 3.30 -26.28 3.73
CA THR A 81 4.55 -25.52 3.59
C THR A 81 4.26 -24.15 3.01
N VAL A 82 4.65 -23.08 3.71
CA VAL A 82 4.59 -21.71 3.19
C VAL A 82 5.83 -21.44 2.35
N ILE A 83 5.65 -20.96 1.13
CA ILE A 83 6.72 -20.69 0.16
C ILE A 83 6.91 -19.19 -0.13
N ASN A 84 5.96 -18.38 0.29
CA ASN A 84 6.00 -16.93 0.13
C ASN A 84 5.27 -16.28 1.31
N THR A 85 5.86 -15.24 1.88
CA THR A 85 5.18 -14.29 2.77
C THR A 85 5.57 -12.87 2.35
N SER A 86 4.59 -12.02 2.14
CA SER A 86 4.78 -10.60 1.79
C SER A 86 4.00 -9.74 2.76
N CYS A 87 4.69 -8.85 3.48
CA CYS A 87 4.09 -7.92 4.43
C CYS A 87 3.81 -6.59 3.73
N TYR A 88 2.58 -6.07 3.84
CA TYR A 88 2.18 -4.83 3.14
C TYR A 88 1.95 -3.66 4.09
N GLY A 89 1.24 -3.84 5.17
CA GLY A 89 0.87 -2.76 6.08
C GLY A 89 1.26 -3.03 7.53
N PRO A 90 2.22 -2.29 8.11
CA PRO A 90 2.48 -2.32 9.54
C PRO A 90 1.65 -1.29 10.28
N ASN A 91 1.37 -1.52 11.55
CA ASN A 91 0.78 -0.54 12.46
C ASN A 91 1.18 -0.83 13.91
N ASN A 92 1.00 0.16 14.79
CA ASN A 92 1.12 -0.06 16.23
C ASN A 92 -0.06 -0.93 16.72
N GLY A 93 0.24 -2.02 17.38
CA GLY A 93 -0.72 -2.85 18.07
C GLY A 93 -0.89 -2.45 19.56
N PRO A 94 -1.84 -3.07 20.27
CA PRO A 94 -2.03 -2.84 21.69
C PRO A 94 -0.82 -3.31 22.50
N HIS A 95 -0.58 -2.68 23.65
CA HIS A 95 0.45 -3.07 24.63
C HIS A 95 1.88 -3.17 24.05
N GLY A 96 2.22 -2.35 23.05
CA GLY A 96 3.57 -2.33 22.45
C GLY A 96 3.82 -3.45 21.44
N THR A 97 2.79 -4.13 20.97
CA THR A 97 2.87 -5.08 19.86
C THR A 97 2.89 -4.34 18.51
N VAL A 98 3.20 -5.06 17.45
CA VAL A 98 3.02 -4.62 16.08
C VAL A 98 1.86 -5.39 15.44
N GLN A 99 1.08 -4.71 14.61
CA GLN A 99 0.13 -5.32 13.70
C GLN A 99 0.74 -5.33 12.29
N ILE A 100 0.61 -6.44 11.57
CA ILE A 100 1.09 -6.57 10.20
C ILE A 100 -0.02 -7.23 9.37
N VAL A 101 -0.23 -6.74 8.16
CA VAL A 101 -1.10 -7.37 7.18
C VAL A 101 -0.34 -7.66 5.90
N GLY A 102 -0.83 -8.61 5.11
CA GLY A 102 -0.14 -9.00 3.88
C GLY A 102 -0.77 -10.20 3.19
N SER A 103 0.05 -10.90 2.43
CA SER A 103 -0.33 -12.15 1.77
C SER A 103 0.76 -13.22 1.94
N TYR A 104 0.35 -14.48 1.78
CA TYR A 104 1.26 -15.63 1.75
C TYR A 104 0.80 -16.66 0.71
N LYS A 105 1.70 -17.56 0.31
CA LYS A 105 1.41 -18.70 -0.56
C LYS A 105 1.88 -19.99 0.07
N THR A 106 1.15 -21.06 -0.21
CA THR A 106 1.53 -22.41 0.17
C THR A 106 2.03 -23.21 -1.02
N ALA A 107 2.94 -24.13 -0.78
CA ALA A 107 3.41 -25.06 -1.78
C ALA A 107 2.27 -25.92 -2.34
N ALA A 108 2.47 -26.45 -3.53
CA ALA A 108 1.61 -27.47 -4.08
C ALA A 108 1.53 -28.68 -3.14
N SER A 109 0.32 -29.15 -2.84
CA SER A 109 0.13 -30.48 -2.28
C SER A 109 0.17 -31.51 -3.41
N THR A 110 0.38 -32.79 -3.08
CA THR A 110 0.45 -33.88 -4.08
C THR A 110 -0.75 -33.82 -5.04
N GLY A 111 -0.47 -33.59 -6.32
CA GLY A 111 -1.49 -33.49 -7.38
C GLY A 111 -2.24 -32.17 -7.49
N LYS A 112 -1.86 -31.13 -6.76
CA LYS A 112 -2.47 -29.79 -6.84
C LYS A 112 -1.42 -28.74 -7.17
N ALA A 113 -1.85 -27.63 -7.78
CA ALA A 113 -1.03 -26.43 -7.95
C ALA A 113 -0.75 -25.74 -6.58
N PRO A 114 0.29 -24.90 -6.48
CA PRO A 114 0.44 -23.97 -5.36
C PRO A 114 -0.83 -23.12 -5.19
N SER A 115 -1.10 -22.68 -3.96
CA SER A 115 -2.23 -21.77 -3.73
C SER A 115 -2.03 -20.43 -4.48
N GLY A 116 -3.13 -19.73 -4.76
CA GLY A 116 -3.11 -18.29 -4.96
C GLY A 116 -2.56 -17.56 -3.73
N ASN A 117 -2.58 -16.24 -3.74
CA ASN A 117 -2.23 -15.46 -2.54
C ASN A 117 -3.37 -15.58 -1.51
N LEU A 118 -3.00 -15.89 -0.28
CA LEU A 118 -3.91 -15.95 0.87
C LEU A 118 -3.62 -14.76 1.76
N GLY A 119 -4.65 -14.02 2.19
CA GLY A 119 -4.51 -12.85 3.05
C GLY A 119 -4.20 -13.22 4.50
N PHE A 120 -3.46 -12.37 5.20
CA PHE A 120 -3.25 -12.54 6.64
C PHE A 120 -3.31 -11.24 7.43
N TYR A 121 -3.61 -11.38 8.72
CA TYR A 121 -3.40 -10.43 9.80
C TYR A 121 -2.51 -11.04 10.86
N TYR A 122 -1.58 -10.27 11.37
CA TYR A 122 -0.68 -10.61 12.48
C TYR A 122 -0.76 -9.58 13.58
N GLU A 123 -0.70 -10.01 14.84
CA GLU A 123 -0.51 -9.16 16.02
C GLU A 123 0.41 -9.84 17.02
N GLY A 124 1.46 -9.14 17.43
CA GLY A 124 2.42 -9.68 18.39
C GLY A 124 3.75 -8.91 18.41
N PRO A 125 4.81 -9.53 18.96
CA PRO A 125 6.16 -8.98 18.93
C PRO A 125 6.69 -8.84 17.49
N VAL A 126 7.69 -7.96 17.30
CA VAL A 126 8.32 -7.68 15.99
C VAL A 126 9.02 -8.89 15.35
N ASP A 127 9.27 -9.94 16.10
CA ASP A 127 9.94 -11.19 15.65
C ASP A 127 9.00 -12.21 15.00
N GLY A 128 7.70 -11.91 14.89
CA GLY A 128 6.72 -12.80 14.27
C GLY A 128 6.19 -13.92 15.17
N SER A 129 6.53 -13.95 16.45
CA SER A 129 6.12 -15.00 17.41
C SER A 129 4.69 -14.86 17.96
N GLY A 130 3.95 -13.83 17.50
CA GLY A 130 2.58 -13.56 17.95
C GLY A 130 1.50 -14.38 17.25
N THR A 131 0.31 -13.81 17.13
CA THR A 131 -0.87 -14.48 16.59
C THR A 131 -1.04 -14.14 15.10
N TRP A 132 -1.13 -15.19 14.29
CA TRP A 132 -1.40 -15.11 12.85
C TRP A 132 -2.82 -15.56 12.56
N VAL A 133 -3.53 -14.82 11.72
CA VAL A 133 -4.90 -15.10 11.32
C VAL A 133 -5.00 -15.01 9.80
N GLN A 134 -5.53 -16.06 9.17
CA GLN A 134 -5.89 -16.00 7.76
C GLN A 134 -7.11 -15.08 7.58
N VAL A 135 -7.03 -14.15 6.65
CA VAL A 135 -8.13 -13.25 6.28
C VAL A 135 -8.83 -13.84 5.05
N THR A 136 -10.13 -14.09 5.17
CA THR A 136 -10.90 -14.85 4.17
C THR A 136 -12.16 -14.07 3.75
N PRO A 137 -12.05 -13.15 2.78
CA PRO A 137 -13.20 -12.44 2.22
C PRO A 137 -14.07 -13.38 1.37
N ASN A 138 -15.29 -12.94 1.05
CA ASN A 138 -16.23 -13.64 0.16
C ASN A 138 -16.45 -15.14 0.53
N GLY A 139 -16.45 -15.46 1.83
CA GLY A 139 -16.62 -16.84 2.30
C GLY A 139 -15.53 -17.81 1.82
N GLY A 140 -14.38 -17.30 1.36
CA GLY A 140 -13.26 -18.09 0.83
C GLY A 140 -13.34 -18.40 -0.67
N ASN A 141 -14.37 -17.92 -1.37
CA ASN A 141 -14.46 -18.05 -2.83
C ASN A 141 -13.61 -16.96 -3.51
N THR A 142 -12.29 -17.11 -3.41
CA THR A 142 -11.29 -16.16 -3.90
C THR A 142 -10.14 -16.93 -4.55
N ASN A 143 -9.52 -16.30 -5.56
CA ASN A 143 -8.30 -16.81 -6.19
C ASN A 143 -7.05 -16.19 -5.53
N ASN A 144 -7.06 -14.87 -5.33
CA ASN A 144 -6.03 -14.16 -4.58
C ASN A 144 -6.65 -13.21 -3.57
N VAL A 145 -5.98 -13.06 -2.42
CA VAL A 145 -6.33 -12.10 -1.36
C VAL A 145 -5.08 -11.33 -0.93
N PHE A 146 -5.17 -10.01 -0.94
CA PHE A 146 -4.11 -9.10 -0.51
C PHE A 146 -4.68 -8.16 0.55
N VAL A 147 -4.11 -8.15 1.75
CA VAL A 147 -4.47 -7.21 2.82
C VAL A 147 -3.42 -6.12 2.86
N HIS A 148 -3.78 -4.88 2.52
CA HIS A 148 -2.80 -3.83 2.23
C HIS A 148 -2.48 -2.93 3.41
N SER A 149 -3.47 -2.57 4.22
CA SER A 149 -3.26 -1.60 5.31
C SER A 149 -4.13 -1.91 6.51
N VAL A 150 -3.67 -1.56 7.72
CA VAL A 150 -4.37 -1.78 8.98
C VAL A 150 -4.26 -0.56 9.88
N MET A 151 -5.37 -0.12 10.48
CA MET A 151 -5.40 0.94 11.48
C MET A 151 -6.73 0.98 12.23
N GLY A 152 -6.72 1.27 13.52
CA GLY A 152 -7.92 1.56 14.31
C GLY A 152 -8.94 0.42 14.42
N GLY A 153 -8.50 -0.84 14.35
CA GLY A 153 -9.39 -2.02 14.44
C GLY A 153 -9.92 -2.52 13.09
N LEU A 154 -9.58 -1.84 11.97
CA LEU A 154 -9.92 -2.24 10.62
C LEU A 154 -8.66 -2.50 9.78
N ALA A 155 -8.75 -3.47 8.87
CA ALA A 155 -7.82 -3.58 7.76
C ALA A 155 -8.56 -3.50 6.43
N VAL A 156 -7.86 -3.07 5.39
CA VAL A 156 -8.38 -2.98 4.02
C VAL A 156 -7.56 -3.85 3.08
N GLY A 157 -8.21 -4.36 2.06
CA GLY A 157 -7.55 -5.20 1.08
C GLY A 157 -8.38 -5.46 -0.15
N ASN A 158 -7.83 -6.30 -1.01
CA ASN A 158 -8.41 -6.66 -2.30
C ASN A 158 -8.40 -8.17 -2.49
N TYR A 159 -9.37 -8.66 -3.26
CA TYR A 159 -9.39 -10.03 -3.73
C TYR A 159 -9.86 -10.09 -5.18
N ASP A 160 -9.54 -11.17 -5.84
CA ASP A 160 -10.09 -11.56 -7.13
C ASP A 160 -10.77 -12.92 -7.05
N VAL A 161 -11.60 -13.20 -8.03
CA VAL A 161 -12.34 -14.46 -8.16
C VAL A 161 -11.92 -15.12 -9.48
N GLU A 162 -11.85 -16.45 -9.50
CA GLU A 162 -11.50 -17.20 -10.69
C GLU A 162 -12.44 -16.89 -11.85
N ASN A 163 -11.88 -16.64 -13.05
CA ASN A 163 -12.60 -16.26 -14.27
C ASN A 163 -13.33 -14.90 -14.22
N ASP A 164 -13.11 -14.09 -13.21
CA ASP A 164 -13.55 -12.69 -13.15
C ASP A 164 -12.35 -11.75 -13.28
N LYS A 165 -12.45 -10.76 -14.17
CA LYS A 165 -11.39 -9.76 -14.38
C LYS A 165 -11.50 -8.56 -13.44
N ASN A 166 -12.55 -8.49 -12.65
CA ASN A 166 -12.78 -7.41 -11.72
C ASN A 166 -12.02 -7.66 -10.41
N GLY A 167 -11.48 -6.59 -9.84
CA GLY A 167 -10.95 -6.58 -8.49
C GLY A 167 -12.04 -6.13 -7.49
N TYR A 168 -12.06 -6.75 -6.34
CA TYR A 168 -13.02 -6.48 -5.26
C TYR A 168 -12.27 -6.00 -4.03
N ALA A 169 -12.75 -4.93 -3.42
CA ALA A 169 -12.21 -4.42 -2.16
C ALA A 169 -12.99 -4.93 -0.95
N PHE A 170 -12.32 -5.06 0.18
CA PHE A 170 -12.95 -5.44 1.43
C PHE A 170 -12.39 -4.69 2.64
N LEU A 171 -13.20 -4.63 3.69
CA LEU A 171 -12.85 -4.24 5.05
C LEU A 171 -12.80 -5.51 5.90
N TYR A 172 -11.73 -5.70 6.66
CA TYR A 172 -11.60 -6.74 7.67
C TYR A 172 -11.72 -6.13 9.06
N HIS A 173 -12.69 -6.57 9.84
CA HIS A 173 -12.93 -6.17 11.22
C HIS A 173 -12.13 -7.08 12.15
N ILE A 174 -11.08 -6.54 12.78
CA ILE A 174 -10.13 -7.33 13.59
C ILE A 174 -10.83 -8.03 14.75
N ALA A 175 -11.74 -7.33 15.46
CA ALA A 175 -12.41 -7.85 16.64
C ALA A 175 -13.37 -9.02 16.33
N SER A 176 -14.17 -8.91 15.26
CA SER A 176 -15.12 -9.96 14.86
C SER A 176 -14.51 -10.98 13.90
N LYS A 177 -13.37 -10.69 13.29
CA LYS A 177 -12.72 -11.46 12.22
C LYS A 177 -13.57 -11.60 10.95
N GLU A 178 -14.48 -10.67 10.73
CA GLU A 178 -15.38 -10.65 9.59
C GLU A 178 -14.86 -9.75 8.48
N CYS A 179 -15.09 -10.14 7.23
CA CYS A 179 -14.87 -9.34 6.04
C CYS A 179 -16.19 -8.77 5.52
N THR A 180 -16.20 -7.51 5.17
CA THR A 180 -17.30 -6.82 4.49
C THR A 180 -16.82 -6.29 3.16
N GLU A 181 -17.49 -6.59 2.06
CA GLU A 181 -17.17 -6.02 0.76
C GLU A 181 -17.34 -4.51 0.79
N PHE A 182 -16.40 -3.80 0.16
CA PHE A 182 -16.47 -2.37 -0.07
C PHE A 182 -16.52 -2.10 -1.57
N LYS A 183 -17.42 -1.22 -2.00
CA LYS A 183 -17.57 -0.88 -3.41
C LYS A 183 -17.87 0.62 -3.58
N VAL A 184 -17.12 1.28 -4.46
CA VAL A 184 -17.48 2.60 -4.96
C VAL A 184 -18.79 2.44 -5.78
N PRO A 185 -19.81 3.29 -5.57
CA PRO A 185 -21.06 3.22 -6.33
C PRO A 185 -20.81 3.15 -7.85
N ASP A 186 -21.55 2.29 -8.53
CA ASP A 186 -21.52 2.08 -9.99
C ASP A 186 -20.17 1.59 -10.55
N SER A 187 -19.20 1.23 -9.67
CA SER A 187 -17.92 0.70 -10.12
C SER A 187 -18.02 -0.74 -10.63
N LEU A 188 -17.19 -1.07 -11.62
CA LEU A 188 -16.90 -2.45 -12.04
C LEU A 188 -15.81 -3.06 -11.17
N THR A 189 -14.77 -2.30 -10.90
CA THR A 189 -13.63 -2.68 -10.06
C THR A 189 -13.46 -1.63 -8.98
N THR A 190 -13.23 -2.06 -7.76
CA THR A 190 -12.80 -1.21 -6.64
C THR A 190 -11.64 -1.87 -5.94
N THR A 191 -10.59 -1.10 -5.65
CA THR A 191 -9.42 -1.54 -4.87
C THR A 191 -9.18 -0.58 -3.71
N LEU A 192 -8.79 -1.12 -2.55
CA LEU A 192 -8.40 -0.38 -1.35
C LEU A 192 -6.98 -0.73 -0.97
N TYR A 193 -6.12 0.29 -0.86
CA TYR A 193 -4.72 0.13 -0.50
C TYR A 193 -4.37 0.84 0.82
N GLY A 194 -5.07 1.91 1.17
CA GLY A 194 -4.79 2.72 2.35
C GLY A 194 -5.99 2.93 3.25
N ILE A 195 -5.76 2.91 4.58
CA ILE A 195 -6.73 3.32 5.60
C ILE A 195 -6.06 4.21 6.63
N TRP A 196 -6.73 5.29 7.00
CA TRP A 196 -6.35 6.19 8.09
C TRP A 196 -7.49 6.32 9.08
N HIS A 197 -7.21 6.07 10.38
CA HIS A 197 -8.16 6.22 11.47
C HIS A 197 -8.13 7.67 11.98
N ASN A 198 -9.24 8.38 11.85
CA ASN A 198 -9.38 9.78 12.25
C ASN A 198 -9.80 9.95 13.74
N GLY A 199 -9.99 8.85 14.45
CA GLY A 199 -10.49 8.81 15.82
C GLY A 199 -11.96 8.38 15.91
N GLY A 200 -12.34 7.74 17.03
CA GLY A 200 -13.67 7.17 17.21
C GLY A 200 -14.02 6.14 16.13
N ASP A 201 -15.17 6.32 15.49
CA ASP A 201 -15.65 5.44 14.42
C ASP A 201 -15.30 5.96 13.00
N SER A 202 -14.51 7.06 12.89
CA SER A 202 -14.23 7.76 11.64
C SER A 202 -12.92 7.30 10.99
N TYR A 203 -12.99 7.01 9.70
CA TYR A 203 -11.85 6.59 8.85
C TYR A 203 -11.85 7.35 7.53
N THR A 204 -10.67 7.45 6.93
CA THR A 204 -10.50 7.85 5.53
C THR A 204 -9.78 6.73 4.80
N MET A 205 -10.30 6.32 3.64
CA MET A 205 -9.75 5.24 2.82
C MET A 205 -9.30 5.76 1.47
N ALA A 206 -8.27 5.13 0.92
CA ALA A 206 -7.65 5.47 -0.36
C ALA A 206 -7.52 4.22 -1.25
N GLY A 207 -7.69 4.40 -2.55
CA GLY A 207 -7.59 3.30 -3.50
C GLY A 207 -7.81 3.74 -4.95
N GLY A 208 -8.35 2.83 -5.75
CA GLY A 208 -8.68 3.06 -7.15
C GLY A 208 -9.98 2.36 -7.55
N TYR A 209 -10.63 2.84 -8.60
CA TYR A 209 -11.84 2.22 -9.13
C TYR A 209 -11.99 2.49 -10.63
N SER A 210 -12.77 1.67 -11.31
CA SER A 210 -13.22 1.89 -12.68
C SER A 210 -14.72 1.65 -12.81
N THR A 211 -15.36 2.30 -13.80
CA THR A 211 -16.78 2.11 -14.12
C THR A 211 -16.93 1.71 -15.57
N ALA A 212 -18.13 1.26 -15.96
CA ALA A 212 -18.42 0.96 -17.36
C ALA A 212 -18.27 2.19 -18.27
N GLU A 213 -18.60 3.38 -17.76
CA GLU A 213 -18.45 4.66 -18.45
C GLU A 213 -16.98 5.03 -18.67
N LEU A 214 -16.14 4.80 -17.66
CA LEU A 214 -14.68 5.02 -17.75
C LEU A 214 -13.98 3.98 -18.64
N GLY A 215 -14.61 2.84 -18.89
CA GLY A 215 -14.04 1.78 -19.70
C GLY A 215 -12.79 1.16 -19.07
N LYS A 216 -11.63 1.33 -19.71
CA LYS A 216 -10.34 0.82 -19.19
C LYS A 216 -9.63 1.78 -18.24
N ILE A 217 -10.23 2.93 -17.95
CA ILE A 217 -9.63 3.95 -17.11
C ILE A 217 -9.91 3.63 -15.65
N SER A 218 -8.89 3.78 -14.81
CA SER A 218 -8.99 3.76 -13.36
C SER A 218 -8.74 5.14 -12.80
N GLN A 219 -9.53 5.56 -11.84
CA GLN A 219 -9.33 6.78 -11.07
C GLN A 219 -8.96 6.45 -9.63
N ALA A 220 -8.03 7.18 -9.06
CA ALA A 220 -7.79 7.15 -7.63
C ALA A 220 -8.98 7.80 -6.89
N PHE A 221 -9.17 7.44 -5.63
CA PHE A 221 -10.19 8.07 -4.78
C PHE A 221 -9.76 8.19 -3.33
N LEU A 222 -10.39 9.15 -2.65
CA LEU A 222 -10.51 9.23 -1.21
C LEU A 222 -11.99 9.15 -0.83
N VAL A 223 -12.27 8.50 0.29
CA VAL A 223 -13.62 8.39 0.84
C VAL A 223 -13.57 8.32 2.36
N ASP A 224 -14.48 9.01 3.03
CA ASP A 224 -14.69 8.85 4.47
C ASP A 224 -15.64 7.68 4.74
N TYR A 225 -15.35 6.97 5.82
CA TYR A 225 -16.11 5.82 6.26
C TYR A 225 -16.37 5.89 7.78
N ASP A 226 -17.60 5.69 8.18
CA ASP A 226 -17.99 5.55 9.58
C ASP A 226 -18.24 4.05 9.88
N SER A 227 -17.41 3.48 10.75
CA SER A 227 -17.43 2.04 11.04
C SER A 227 -18.66 1.59 11.85
N LYS A 228 -19.29 2.51 12.60
CA LYS A 228 -20.49 2.22 13.39
C LYS A 228 -21.74 2.19 12.51
N THR A 229 -21.92 3.18 11.65
CA THR A 229 -23.06 3.27 10.74
C THR A 229 -22.85 2.51 9.44
N LYS A 230 -21.60 2.14 9.11
CA LYS A 230 -21.18 1.52 7.84
C LYS A 230 -21.47 2.41 6.62
N GLN A 231 -21.53 3.74 6.83
CA GLN A 231 -21.82 4.70 5.78
C GLN A 231 -20.54 5.34 5.26
N THR A 232 -20.57 5.66 3.97
CA THR A 232 -19.52 6.44 3.30
C THR A 232 -19.98 7.88 3.06
N SER A 233 -19.04 8.81 3.04
CA SER A 233 -19.25 10.20 2.69
C SER A 233 -18.02 10.81 2.02
N ASN A 234 -18.17 12.01 1.46
CA ASN A 234 -17.05 12.77 0.87
C ASN A 234 -16.24 12.02 -0.21
N LEU A 235 -16.85 11.09 -0.95
CA LEU A 235 -16.16 10.44 -2.05
C LEU A 235 -15.67 11.48 -3.06
N LYS A 236 -14.34 11.51 -3.31
CA LYS A 236 -13.72 12.32 -4.36
C LYS A 236 -12.75 11.50 -5.18
N SER A 237 -12.84 11.64 -6.50
CA SER A 237 -12.00 10.97 -7.48
C SER A 237 -10.89 11.88 -7.96
N PHE A 238 -9.76 11.27 -8.32
CA PHE A 238 -8.56 11.97 -8.76
C PHE A 238 -7.95 11.25 -9.97
N SER A 239 -7.44 12.04 -10.91
CA SER A 239 -6.63 11.57 -12.03
C SER A 239 -5.25 12.20 -11.97
N TYR A 240 -4.23 11.54 -12.48
CA TYR A 240 -2.86 12.04 -12.47
C TYR A 240 -2.79 13.48 -13.02
N LYS A 241 -2.21 14.38 -12.23
CA LYS A 241 -2.11 15.84 -12.50
C LYS A 241 -3.44 16.52 -12.81
N ASN A 242 -4.54 15.97 -12.30
CA ASN A 242 -5.91 16.47 -12.55
C ASN A 242 -6.27 16.48 -14.06
N GLU A 243 -5.60 15.69 -14.88
CA GLU A 243 -5.93 15.53 -16.29
C GLU A 243 -7.20 14.70 -16.43
N THR A 244 -8.20 15.30 -17.06
CA THR A 244 -9.45 14.61 -17.42
C THR A 244 -9.36 13.86 -18.74
N ALA A 245 -8.25 14.00 -19.47
CA ALA A 245 -8.00 13.28 -20.68
C ALA A 245 -7.82 11.79 -20.34
N LEU A 246 -8.75 11.06 -20.66
CA LEU A 246 -9.17 9.69 -20.59
C LEU A 246 -8.11 8.59 -20.88
N SER A 247 -6.81 8.89 -20.74
CA SER A 247 -5.73 7.99 -21.13
C SER A 247 -4.84 7.51 -19.99
N VAL A 248 -5.18 7.80 -18.73
CA VAL A 248 -4.31 7.51 -17.57
C VAL A 248 -5.01 6.62 -16.57
N ILE A 249 -4.36 5.52 -16.17
CA ILE A 249 -4.77 4.71 -15.03
C ILE A 249 -4.07 5.28 -13.80
N THR A 250 -4.84 5.66 -12.77
CA THR A 250 -4.34 6.26 -11.54
C THR A 250 -4.96 5.57 -10.33
N HIS A 251 -4.16 5.29 -9.30
CA HIS A 251 -4.66 4.82 -8.01
C HIS A 251 -3.73 5.26 -6.88
N PHE A 252 -4.24 5.35 -5.65
CA PHE A 252 -3.47 5.64 -4.46
C PHE A 252 -3.10 4.35 -3.75
N GLU A 253 -1.78 4.15 -3.52
CA GLU A 253 -1.21 2.93 -2.91
C GLU A 253 -1.16 2.96 -1.37
N GLY A 254 -1.51 4.07 -0.75
CA GLY A 254 -1.49 4.24 0.70
C GLY A 254 -1.99 5.61 1.13
N ILE A 255 -1.99 5.88 2.44
CA ILE A 255 -2.44 7.14 3.00
C ILE A 255 -1.76 7.44 4.34
N THR A 256 -1.40 8.70 4.55
CA THR A 256 -0.99 9.24 5.86
C THR A 256 -1.57 10.63 6.07
N ILE A 257 -1.79 11.01 7.33
CA ILE A 257 -2.24 12.37 7.63
C ILE A 257 -1.15 13.39 7.31
N ALA A 258 -1.54 14.53 6.74
CA ALA A 258 -0.71 15.70 6.55
C ALA A 258 -0.85 16.68 7.72
N LYS A 259 0.00 17.73 7.77
CA LYS A 259 0.03 18.69 8.90
C LYS A 259 -1.26 19.49 9.06
N ASP A 260 -2.00 19.68 8.00
CA ASP A 260 -3.20 20.58 7.93
C ASP A 260 -4.51 19.80 7.88
N ASN A 261 -4.56 18.65 8.54
CA ASN A 261 -5.69 17.71 8.53
C ASN A 261 -6.07 17.19 7.13
N GLY A 262 -5.22 17.42 6.14
CA GLY A 262 -5.28 16.77 4.84
C GLY A 262 -4.59 15.41 4.85
N TYR A 263 -4.35 14.86 3.67
CA TYR A 263 -3.72 13.57 3.50
C TYR A 263 -2.62 13.61 2.45
N ASN A 264 -1.59 12.80 2.67
CA ASN A 264 -0.57 12.51 1.69
C ASN A 264 -0.71 11.06 1.24
N MET A 265 -0.60 10.82 -0.05
CA MET A 265 -0.71 9.52 -0.69
C MET A 265 0.46 9.28 -1.64
N PRO A 266 0.93 8.05 -1.80
CA PRO A 266 1.69 7.63 -2.97
C PRO A 266 0.70 7.29 -4.08
N SER A 267 1.08 7.55 -5.31
CA SER A 267 0.28 7.19 -6.47
C SER A 267 1.16 6.59 -7.54
N ASP A 268 0.73 5.49 -8.12
CA ASP A 268 1.24 4.98 -9.37
C ASP A 268 0.26 5.31 -10.49
N TRP A 269 0.78 5.58 -11.68
CA TRP A 269 -0.01 5.89 -12.86
C TRP A 269 0.62 5.32 -14.12
N ILE A 270 -0.23 5.01 -15.09
CA ILE A 270 0.18 4.51 -16.40
C ILE A 270 -0.75 5.04 -17.49
N THR A 271 -0.21 5.39 -18.65
CA THR A 271 -1.01 5.71 -19.83
C THR A 271 -1.69 4.45 -20.37
N LEU A 272 -2.89 4.59 -20.97
CA LEU A 272 -3.64 3.45 -21.49
C LEU A 272 -2.91 2.65 -22.58
N ASN A 273 -2.04 3.30 -23.34
CA ASN A 273 -1.18 2.64 -24.34
C ASN A 273 0.06 1.99 -23.71
N GLY A 274 0.30 2.19 -22.40
CA GLY A 274 1.46 1.66 -21.69
C GLY A 274 2.80 2.32 -22.03
N GLU A 275 2.80 3.42 -22.80
CA GLU A 275 4.05 4.09 -23.22
C GLU A 275 4.73 4.86 -22.09
N LYS A 276 3.95 5.33 -21.10
CA LYS A 276 4.46 6.07 -19.95
C LYS A 276 3.84 5.55 -18.67
N SER A 277 4.66 5.42 -17.67
CA SER A 277 4.26 5.12 -16.29
C SER A 277 5.14 5.90 -15.33
N GLY A 278 4.69 6.08 -14.11
CA GLY A 278 5.48 6.75 -13.08
C GLY A 278 4.80 6.72 -11.73
N ALA A 279 5.50 7.30 -10.78
CA ALA A 279 5.08 7.44 -9.40
C ALA A 279 4.93 8.90 -9.02
N SER A 280 4.09 9.20 -8.04
CA SER A 280 3.93 10.56 -7.52
C SER A 280 3.67 10.57 -6.01
N PHE A 281 4.14 11.62 -5.36
CA PHE A 281 3.63 12.08 -4.07
C PHE A 281 2.44 12.99 -4.33
N VAL A 282 1.34 12.72 -3.63
CA VAL A 282 0.10 13.49 -3.78
C VAL A 282 -0.33 14.03 -2.43
N SER A 283 -0.63 15.32 -2.34
CA SER A 283 -1.21 15.93 -1.15
C SER A 283 -2.60 16.49 -1.45
N VAL A 284 -3.55 16.20 -0.56
CA VAL A 284 -4.94 16.67 -0.65
C VAL A 284 -5.34 17.30 0.67
N SER A 285 -5.78 18.56 0.64
CA SER A 285 -6.25 19.27 1.84
C SER A 285 -7.69 18.87 2.19
N ARG A 286 -8.10 19.16 3.42
CA ARG A 286 -9.52 19.20 3.82
C ARG A 286 -10.03 20.63 3.70
N ASN A 287 -11.17 20.80 3.06
CA ASN A 287 -11.92 22.06 3.04
C ASN A 287 -12.63 22.30 4.38
N ALA A 288 -13.08 23.53 4.62
CA ALA A 288 -13.78 23.87 5.85
C ALA A 288 -15.11 23.12 6.06
N ASP A 289 -15.75 22.68 4.98
CA ASP A 289 -16.97 21.85 5.00
C ASP A 289 -16.69 20.36 5.18
N GLY A 290 -15.42 19.95 5.33
CA GLY A 290 -14.97 18.57 5.49
C GLY A 290 -14.78 17.81 4.19
N SER A 291 -15.08 18.38 3.02
CA SER A 291 -14.81 17.73 1.73
C SER A 291 -13.31 17.71 1.41
N PHE A 292 -12.90 16.88 0.47
CA PHE A 292 -11.52 16.84 -0.02
C PHE A 292 -11.26 17.98 -1.03
N GLY A 293 -10.14 18.67 -0.85
CA GLY A 293 -9.66 19.70 -1.78
C GLY A 293 -9.06 19.13 -3.07
N GLU A 294 -8.43 19.99 -3.86
CA GLU A 294 -7.70 19.57 -5.06
C GLU A 294 -6.37 18.88 -4.69
N ALA A 295 -5.93 17.99 -5.57
CA ALA A 295 -4.68 17.27 -5.40
C ALA A 295 -3.49 18.06 -5.94
N ASN A 296 -2.42 18.15 -5.14
CA ASN A 296 -1.12 18.62 -5.59
C ASN A 296 -0.21 17.41 -5.86
N TRP A 297 0.41 17.37 -7.03
CA TRP A 297 1.19 16.25 -7.52
C TRP A 297 2.67 16.61 -7.62
N VAL A 298 3.54 15.78 -7.06
CA VAL A 298 4.99 15.85 -7.19
C VAL A 298 5.47 14.52 -7.74
N ASP A 299 6.05 14.52 -8.94
CA ASP A 299 6.56 13.29 -9.54
C ASP A 299 7.75 12.74 -8.76
N ILE A 300 7.77 11.44 -8.61
CA ILE A 300 8.83 10.66 -7.98
C ILE A 300 9.47 9.81 -9.07
N ASP A 301 10.71 10.11 -9.36
CA ASP A 301 11.50 9.42 -10.39
C ASP A 301 12.90 9.16 -9.84
N PHE A 302 13.16 7.91 -9.46
CA PHE A 302 14.47 7.55 -8.89
C PHE A 302 15.54 7.69 -9.97
N PRO A 303 16.67 8.37 -9.69
CA PRO A 303 17.69 8.63 -10.69
C PRO A 303 18.18 7.36 -11.40
N ASP A 304 18.32 7.43 -12.72
CA ASP A 304 18.82 6.37 -13.60
C ASP A 304 17.97 5.08 -13.59
N SER A 305 16.75 5.09 -13.02
CA SER A 305 15.85 3.95 -13.06
C SER A 305 15.05 3.89 -14.36
N THR A 306 14.71 2.68 -14.77
CA THR A 306 13.75 2.42 -15.87
C THR A 306 12.31 2.35 -15.40
N VAL A 307 12.10 2.07 -14.11
CA VAL A 307 10.80 2.05 -13.44
C VAL A 307 10.97 2.57 -12.02
N THR A 308 10.06 3.44 -11.60
CA THR A 308 9.88 3.85 -10.20
C THR A 308 8.43 3.62 -9.82
N SER A 309 8.18 2.94 -8.69
CA SER A 309 6.85 2.69 -8.12
C SER A 309 6.81 3.19 -6.67
N ALA A 310 5.75 3.90 -6.32
CA ALA A 310 5.54 4.50 -5.00
C ALA A 310 4.53 3.67 -4.20
N ASN A 311 5.00 2.78 -3.33
CA ASN A 311 4.15 1.82 -2.65
C ASN A 311 3.53 2.34 -1.35
N THR A 312 4.19 3.29 -0.66
CA THR A 312 3.71 3.77 0.64
C THR A 312 4.24 5.16 1.00
N VAL A 313 3.64 5.78 2.02
CA VAL A 313 3.96 7.14 2.44
C VAL A 313 3.94 7.30 3.95
N TYR A 314 4.88 8.06 4.48
CA TYR A 314 4.92 8.51 5.88
C TYR A 314 5.32 9.98 5.95
N ARG A 315 4.38 10.84 6.38
CA ARG A 315 4.54 12.31 6.34
C ARG A 315 4.84 12.77 4.91
N ASN A 316 6.03 13.31 4.64
CA ASN A 316 6.50 13.72 3.32
C ASN A 316 7.59 12.79 2.74
N ASN A 317 7.66 11.55 3.21
CA ASN A 317 8.55 10.52 2.65
C ASN A 317 7.72 9.49 1.88
N ILE A 318 8.07 9.29 0.63
CA ILE A 318 7.59 8.17 -0.21
C ILE A 318 8.60 7.03 -0.11
N LEU A 319 8.10 5.83 0.03
CA LEU A 319 8.89 4.61 -0.07
C LEU A 319 8.32 3.72 -1.16
N GLY A 320 9.18 3.03 -1.86
CA GLY A 320 8.79 2.16 -2.94
C GLY A 320 9.95 1.38 -3.50
N ILE A 321 9.83 0.98 -4.75
CA ILE A 321 10.85 0.25 -5.49
C ILE A 321 11.24 0.98 -6.76
N TYR A 322 12.46 0.73 -7.20
CA TYR A 322 12.94 1.15 -8.51
C TYR A 322 13.66 0.00 -9.22
N VAL A 323 13.71 0.07 -10.52
CA VAL A 323 14.38 -0.92 -11.38
C VAL A 323 15.48 -0.23 -12.17
N ILE A 324 16.69 -0.77 -12.06
CA ILE A 324 17.81 -0.41 -12.95
C ILE A 324 18.04 -1.56 -13.92
N GLU A 325 18.17 -1.24 -15.20
CA GLU A 325 18.52 -2.18 -16.25
C GLU A 325 19.99 -1.98 -16.62
N ASN A 326 20.79 -3.00 -16.40
CA ASN A 326 22.22 -2.97 -16.71
C ASN A 326 22.44 -3.27 -18.20
N SER A 327 23.62 -2.90 -18.72
CA SER A 327 24.04 -3.15 -20.12
C SER A 327 24.01 -4.62 -20.57
N SER A 328 23.81 -5.55 -19.65
CA SER A 328 23.65 -7.00 -19.87
C SER A 328 22.20 -7.49 -19.82
N ASP A 329 21.21 -6.59 -19.95
CA ASP A 329 19.75 -6.86 -19.80
C ASP A 329 19.37 -7.47 -18.44
N THR A 330 20.25 -7.35 -17.44
CA THR A 330 19.94 -7.79 -16.08
C THR A 330 19.20 -6.69 -15.34
N LYS A 331 18.00 -7.01 -14.83
CA LYS A 331 17.18 -6.09 -14.05
C LYS A 331 17.46 -6.27 -12.55
N THR A 332 17.81 -5.18 -11.89
CA THR A 332 17.95 -5.13 -10.43
C THR A 332 16.80 -4.34 -9.85
N ILE A 333 16.08 -4.96 -8.91
CA ILE A 333 15.01 -4.31 -8.13
C ILE A 333 15.59 -3.92 -6.79
N SER A 334 15.42 -2.68 -6.39
CA SER A 334 15.83 -2.13 -5.10
C SER A 334 14.74 -1.26 -4.50
N SER A 335 14.81 -1.05 -3.21
CA SER A 335 13.89 -0.17 -2.50
C SER A 335 14.52 1.18 -2.19
N PHE A 336 13.69 2.22 -2.12
CA PHE A 336 14.12 3.58 -1.87
C PHE A 336 13.24 4.32 -0.86
N VAL A 337 13.80 5.41 -0.33
CA VAL A 337 13.09 6.50 0.35
C VAL A 337 13.30 7.78 -0.47
N ALA A 338 12.22 8.46 -0.76
CA ALA A 338 12.22 9.78 -1.39
C ALA A 338 11.59 10.81 -0.44
N LYS A 339 12.36 11.80 0.01
CA LYS A 339 11.88 12.89 0.84
C LYS A 339 11.49 14.08 -0.02
N VAL A 340 10.20 14.46 0.02
CA VAL A 340 9.65 15.61 -0.70
C VAL A 340 9.72 16.84 0.19
N SER A 341 10.29 17.94 -0.34
CA SER A 341 10.24 19.26 0.32
C SER A 341 8.96 19.97 -0.10
N ILE A 342 8.05 20.18 0.87
CA ILE A 342 6.76 20.88 0.77
C ILE A 342 6.74 22.07 1.71
#